data_21c626fbf48faa13f94ae2f4ab692385
#
_entry.id   21c626fbf48faa13f94ae2f4ab692385
#
_cell.length_a   1.000
_cell.length_b   1.000
_cell.length_c   1.000
_cell.angle_alpha   90.00
_cell.angle_beta   90.00
_cell.angle_gamma   90.00
#
_symmetry.space_group_name_H-M   'P 1'
#
loop_
_entity.id
_entity.type
_entity.pdbx_description
1 polymer ?
#
loop_
_entity_poly.entity_id
_entity_poly.type
_entity_poly.pdbx_seq_one_letter_code
_entity_poly.pdbx_strand_id
1 'polypeptide(L)'
;LLHLRGRLKVLLTPNYETAEKFVNKYGNNIVGIISDVRFPRNGTKNPTAGVEFAKWVRSIHPSMPVMLQSTDLENHTMAEAIGADFLHKNSNTLLQDLRDFIISNFGFGDFTFRLENGQKIYKATNIKELIKGIEEVQIESILFHGRSNHFSNWLAARSEFNLASRLRSLDVNQYESGEDVR
;
A
#
# COMPACT_ATOMS: atom_id res chain seq x y z
N LEU A 1 -16.47 0.35 -23.00
CA LEU A 1 -15.08 0.30 -22.51
C LEU A 1 -14.74 1.44 -21.53
N LEU A 2 -15.44 2.58 -21.60
CA LEU A 2 -15.22 3.74 -20.68
C LEU A 2 -15.69 3.48 -19.23
N HIS A 3 -16.60 2.55 -19.01
CA HIS A 3 -17.14 2.24 -17.68
C HIS A 3 -16.22 1.36 -16.79
N LEU A 4 -15.09 0.89 -17.29
CA LEU A 4 -14.14 0.07 -16.55
C LEU A 4 -12.93 0.86 -16.02
N ARG A 5 -12.78 2.13 -16.39
CA ARG A 5 -11.73 3.01 -15.86
C ARG A 5 -12.07 3.35 -14.40
N GLY A 6 -11.15 3.06 -13.50
CA GLY A 6 -11.28 3.39 -12.09
C GLY A 6 -11.94 2.33 -11.19
N ARG A 7 -12.26 1.15 -11.71
CA ARG A 7 -12.72 0.03 -10.86
C ARG A 7 -11.53 -0.86 -10.50
N LEU A 8 -11.29 -0.97 -9.21
CA LEU A 8 -10.32 -1.91 -8.70
C LEU A 8 -10.74 -3.35 -8.99
N LYS A 9 -9.75 -4.16 -9.34
CA LYS A 9 -9.93 -5.59 -9.55
C LYS A 9 -9.13 -6.35 -8.51
N VAL A 10 -9.74 -7.37 -7.95
CA VAL A 10 -9.05 -8.33 -7.09
C VAL A 10 -8.48 -9.43 -7.98
N LEU A 11 -7.16 -9.62 -7.93
CA LEU A 11 -6.47 -10.71 -8.60
C LEU A 11 -6.23 -11.82 -7.58
N LEU A 12 -7.04 -12.86 -7.63
CA LEU A 12 -6.88 -14.02 -6.75
C LEU A 12 -5.85 -14.99 -7.34
N THR A 13 -4.92 -15.43 -6.50
CA THR A 13 -3.87 -16.36 -6.90
C THR A 13 -3.84 -17.58 -5.96
N PRO A 14 -3.84 -18.79 -6.50
CA PRO A 14 -3.84 -20.01 -5.68
C PRO A 14 -2.43 -20.46 -5.24
N ASN A 15 -1.37 -19.91 -5.85
CA ASN A 15 0.02 -20.31 -5.63
C ASN A 15 1.01 -19.17 -5.91
N TYR A 16 2.24 -19.37 -5.47
CA TYR A 16 3.35 -18.42 -5.58
C TYR A 16 3.63 -18.02 -7.03
N GLU A 17 3.72 -18.98 -7.93
CA GLU A 17 4.11 -18.78 -9.33
C GLU A 17 3.10 -17.93 -10.09
N THR A 18 1.81 -18.08 -9.77
CA THR A 18 0.75 -17.24 -10.36
C THR A 18 0.80 -15.82 -9.79
N ALA A 19 1.04 -15.69 -8.48
CA ALA A 19 1.19 -14.39 -7.82
C ALA A 19 2.40 -13.63 -8.40
N GLU A 20 3.54 -14.31 -8.54
CA GLU A 20 4.75 -13.75 -9.13
C GLU A 20 4.52 -13.27 -10.58
N LYS A 21 3.86 -14.07 -11.42
CA LYS A 21 3.48 -13.67 -12.78
C LYS A 21 2.61 -12.41 -12.79
N PHE A 22 1.67 -12.28 -11.85
CA PHE A 22 0.82 -11.10 -11.79
C PHE A 22 1.59 -9.87 -11.32
N VAL A 23 2.49 -9.98 -10.36
CA VAL A 23 3.33 -8.85 -9.93
C VAL A 23 4.26 -8.42 -11.06
N ASN A 24 4.93 -9.36 -11.74
CA ASN A 24 5.78 -9.04 -12.89
C ASN A 24 5.02 -8.34 -14.02
N LYS A 25 3.76 -8.73 -14.25
CA LYS A 25 2.94 -8.16 -15.34
C LYS A 25 2.26 -6.85 -14.98
N TYR A 26 1.83 -6.70 -13.75
CA TYR A 26 0.93 -5.60 -13.33
C TYR A 26 1.47 -4.78 -12.16
N GLY A 27 2.70 -5.02 -11.68
CA GLY A 27 3.21 -4.46 -10.44
C GLY A 27 3.01 -2.95 -10.28
N ASN A 28 3.24 -2.19 -11.34
CA ASN A 28 3.03 -0.73 -11.31
C ASN A 28 1.55 -0.31 -11.14
N ASN A 29 0.62 -1.22 -11.37
CA ASN A 29 -0.83 -0.99 -11.28
C ASN A 29 -1.45 -1.71 -10.07
N ILE A 30 -0.64 -2.39 -9.27
CA ILE A 30 -1.08 -3.02 -8.01
C ILE A 30 -1.05 -1.97 -6.92
N VAL A 31 -2.16 -1.80 -6.22
CA VAL A 31 -2.27 -0.84 -5.09
C VAL A 31 -1.85 -1.44 -3.76
N GLY A 32 -1.83 -2.77 -3.65
CA GLY A 32 -1.37 -3.49 -2.48
C GLY A 32 -1.67 -4.97 -2.55
N ILE A 33 -1.12 -5.72 -1.62
CA ILE A 33 -1.17 -7.18 -1.57
C ILE A 33 -1.66 -7.64 -0.21
N ILE A 34 -2.56 -8.63 -0.21
CA ILE A 34 -2.97 -9.36 0.98
C ILE A 34 -2.66 -10.82 0.70
N SER A 35 -1.83 -11.45 1.52
CA SER A 35 -1.35 -12.80 1.30
C SER A 35 -1.46 -13.66 2.56
N ASP A 36 -1.84 -14.92 2.38
CA ASP A 36 -1.61 -15.92 3.41
C ASP A 36 -0.11 -16.08 3.64
N VAL A 37 0.29 -16.39 4.88
CA VAL A 37 1.69 -16.78 5.17
C VAL A 37 2.00 -18.13 4.54
N ARG A 38 1.03 -19.05 4.57
CA ARG A 38 1.19 -20.42 4.12
C ARG A 38 0.33 -20.73 2.90
N PHE A 39 0.95 -20.91 1.74
CA PHE A 39 0.27 -21.32 0.50
C PHE A 39 1.18 -22.14 -0.43
N PRO A 40 0.64 -22.74 -1.52
CA PRO A 40 1.42 -23.58 -2.42
C PRO A 40 2.54 -22.84 -3.14
N ARG A 41 3.74 -23.48 -3.17
CA ARG A 41 4.87 -23.11 -4.01
C ARG A 41 5.47 -24.39 -4.60
N ASN A 42 5.73 -24.42 -5.91
CA ASN A 42 6.18 -25.60 -6.64
C ASN A 42 5.27 -26.84 -6.40
N GLY A 43 3.95 -26.61 -6.39
CA GLY A 43 2.96 -27.66 -6.20
C GLY A 43 2.82 -28.20 -4.77
N THR A 44 3.60 -27.73 -3.81
CA THR A 44 3.56 -28.15 -2.40
C THR A 44 3.25 -27.00 -1.46
N LYS A 45 2.57 -27.28 -0.34
CA LYS A 45 2.26 -26.28 0.66
C LYS A 45 3.55 -25.84 1.37
N ASN A 46 3.89 -24.58 1.24
CA ASN A 46 5.10 -24.00 1.85
C ASN A 46 4.70 -23.12 3.04
N PRO A 47 5.29 -23.34 4.24
CA PRO A 47 4.91 -22.64 5.46
C PRO A 47 5.29 -21.14 5.50
N THR A 48 6.24 -20.72 4.66
CA THR A 48 6.79 -19.36 4.62
C THR A 48 6.60 -18.66 3.27
N ALA A 49 5.83 -19.28 2.35
CA ALA A 49 5.65 -18.75 1.00
C ALA A 49 5.23 -17.29 0.96
N GLY A 50 4.32 -16.85 1.86
CA GLY A 50 3.85 -15.48 1.94
C GLY A 50 4.93 -14.50 2.39
N VAL A 51 5.76 -14.90 3.35
CA VAL A 51 6.89 -14.10 3.82
C VAL A 51 7.93 -13.95 2.72
N GLU A 52 8.26 -15.04 2.03
CA GLU A 52 9.22 -15.03 0.91
C GLU A 52 8.69 -14.18 -0.26
N PHE A 53 7.39 -14.32 -0.55
CA PHE A 53 6.72 -13.52 -1.58
C PHE A 53 6.74 -12.02 -1.23
N ALA A 54 6.41 -11.66 0.01
CA ALA A 54 6.44 -10.28 0.47
C ALA A 54 7.85 -9.68 0.40
N LYS A 55 8.89 -10.42 0.80
CA LYS A 55 10.30 -10.01 0.64
C LYS A 55 10.66 -9.75 -0.81
N TRP A 56 10.29 -10.68 -1.70
CA TRP A 56 10.55 -10.53 -3.12
C TRP A 56 9.80 -9.33 -3.71
N VAL A 57 8.52 -9.16 -3.40
CA VAL A 57 7.75 -8.00 -3.87
C VAL A 57 8.42 -6.70 -3.44
N ARG A 58 8.84 -6.58 -2.18
CA ARG A 58 9.49 -5.36 -1.67
C ARG A 58 10.87 -5.11 -2.26
N SER A 59 11.56 -6.14 -2.73
CA SER A 59 12.85 -5.96 -3.41
C SER A 59 12.69 -5.27 -4.78
N ILE A 60 11.54 -5.41 -5.44
CA ILE A 60 11.24 -4.81 -6.75
C ILE A 60 10.26 -3.64 -6.67
N HIS A 61 9.43 -3.61 -5.65
CA HIS A 61 8.46 -2.53 -5.36
C HIS A 61 8.54 -2.15 -3.88
N PRO A 62 9.55 -1.41 -3.43
CA PRO A 62 9.82 -1.14 -1.99
C PRO A 62 8.64 -0.52 -1.23
N SER A 63 7.83 0.30 -1.92
CA SER A 63 6.67 1.00 -1.34
C SER A 63 5.36 0.22 -1.44
N MET A 64 5.36 -1.03 -1.93
CA MET A 64 4.14 -1.83 -2.06
C MET A 64 3.58 -2.17 -0.67
N PRO A 65 2.36 -1.75 -0.33
CA PRO A 65 1.72 -2.19 0.90
C PRO A 65 1.45 -3.69 0.86
N VAL A 66 1.91 -4.40 1.87
CA VAL A 66 1.71 -5.85 1.99
C VAL A 66 1.16 -6.16 3.38
N MET A 67 0.06 -6.90 3.43
CA MET A 67 -0.49 -7.50 4.63
C MET A 67 -0.35 -9.02 4.55
N LEU A 68 0.24 -9.62 5.57
CA LEU A 68 0.27 -11.06 5.75
C LEU A 68 -0.84 -11.49 6.69
N GLN A 69 -1.50 -12.61 6.38
CA GLN A 69 -2.55 -13.14 7.22
C GLN A 69 -2.28 -14.58 7.65
N SER A 70 -2.57 -14.91 8.90
CA SER A 70 -2.39 -16.26 9.44
C SER A 70 -3.35 -16.53 10.61
N THR A 71 -3.59 -17.82 10.89
CA THR A 71 -4.20 -18.29 12.13
C THR A 71 -3.18 -18.44 13.26
N ASP A 72 -1.91 -18.38 12.94
CA ASP A 72 -0.80 -18.54 13.85
C ASP A 72 -0.19 -17.17 14.18
N LEU A 73 -0.29 -16.78 15.45
CA LEU A 73 0.21 -15.48 15.93
C LEU A 73 1.74 -15.37 15.88
N GLU A 74 2.49 -16.49 15.90
CA GLU A 74 3.95 -16.46 15.80
C GLU A 74 4.41 -15.85 14.46
N ASN A 75 3.57 -15.91 13.43
CA ASN A 75 3.84 -15.29 12.15
C ASN A 75 3.83 -13.75 12.16
N HIS A 76 3.33 -13.13 13.24
CA HIS A 76 3.37 -11.67 13.41
C HIS A 76 4.81 -11.14 13.41
N THR A 77 5.70 -11.79 14.17
CA THR A 77 7.11 -11.43 14.21
C THR A 77 7.79 -11.51 12.84
N MET A 78 7.40 -12.52 12.03
CA MET A 78 7.93 -12.64 10.66
C MET A 78 7.43 -11.51 9.75
N ALA A 79 6.19 -11.07 9.91
CA ALA A 79 5.64 -9.95 9.16
C ALA A 79 6.33 -8.64 9.54
N GLU A 80 6.48 -8.36 10.84
CA GLU A 80 7.19 -7.18 11.35
C GLU A 80 8.63 -7.10 10.83
N ALA A 81 9.36 -8.23 10.87
CA ALA A 81 10.76 -8.29 10.43
C ALA A 81 10.97 -7.90 8.95
N ILE A 82 9.92 -7.94 8.15
CA ILE A 82 9.94 -7.50 6.74
C ILE A 82 9.14 -6.22 6.51
N GLY A 83 8.66 -5.59 7.57
CA GLY A 83 7.83 -4.38 7.53
C GLY A 83 6.44 -4.60 6.87
N ALA A 84 5.92 -5.82 6.84
CA ALA A 84 4.55 -6.09 6.40
C ALA A 84 3.57 -5.96 7.57
N ASP A 85 2.35 -5.52 7.27
CA ASP A 85 1.26 -5.58 8.23
C ASP A 85 0.84 -7.04 8.47
N PHE A 86 0.26 -7.31 9.64
CA PHE A 86 -0.20 -8.64 10.01
C PHE A 86 -1.67 -8.66 10.40
N LEU A 87 -2.39 -9.66 9.91
CA LEU A 87 -3.79 -9.89 10.22
C LEU A 87 -3.99 -11.29 10.80
N HIS A 88 -4.44 -11.36 12.05
CA HIS A 88 -4.78 -12.64 12.65
C HIS A 88 -6.18 -13.09 12.21
N LYS A 89 -6.28 -14.24 11.51
CA LYS A 89 -7.53 -14.71 10.89
C LYS A 89 -8.64 -15.04 11.89
N ASN A 90 -8.30 -15.32 13.14
CA ASN A 90 -9.26 -15.60 14.19
C ASN A 90 -9.53 -14.38 15.10
N SER A 91 -9.08 -13.17 14.71
CA SER A 91 -9.36 -11.95 15.45
C SER A 91 -10.87 -11.61 15.39
N ASN A 92 -11.42 -11.18 16.51
CA ASN A 92 -12.80 -10.66 16.57
C ASN A 92 -12.95 -9.34 15.79
N THR A 93 -11.84 -8.65 15.51
CA THR A 93 -11.78 -7.38 14.77
C THR A 93 -11.31 -7.57 13.32
N LEU A 94 -11.22 -8.82 12.83
CA LEU A 94 -10.66 -9.17 11.51
C LEU A 94 -11.12 -8.24 10.38
N LEU A 95 -12.43 -8.04 10.25
CA LEU A 95 -12.98 -7.21 9.16
C LEU A 95 -12.67 -5.71 9.35
N GLN A 96 -12.63 -5.26 10.59
CA GLN A 96 -12.28 -3.87 10.91
C GLN A 96 -10.80 -3.64 10.63
N ASP A 97 -9.92 -4.52 11.09
CA ASP A 97 -8.47 -4.44 10.88
C ASP A 97 -8.13 -4.46 9.37
N LEU A 98 -8.80 -5.36 8.62
CA LEU A 98 -8.67 -5.43 7.17
C LEU A 98 -9.12 -4.14 6.48
N ARG A 99 -10.27 -3.59 6.90
CA ARG A 99 -10.80 -2.33 6.36
C ARG A 99 -9.84 -1.18 6.64
N ASP A 100 -9.34 -1.08 7.86
CA ASP A 100 -8.44 0.00 8.28
C ASP A 100 -7.12 -0.07 7.53
N PHE A 101 -6.58 -1.27 7.32
CA PHE A 101 -5.41 -1.48 6.48
C PHE A 101 -5.66 -1.01 5.03
N ILE A 102 -6.77 -1.44 4.41
CA ILE A 102 -7.10 -1.07 3.04
C ILE A 102 -7.27 0.45 2.89
N ILE A 103 -7.98 1.08 3.81
CA ILE A 103 -8.18 2.54 3.77
C ILE A 103 -6.86 3.28 3.96
N SER A 104 -6.04 2.85 4.92
CA SER A 104 -4.81 3.54 5.28
C SER A 104 -3.69 3.36 4.25
N ASN A 105 -3.59 2.16 3.65
CA ASN A 105 -2.42 1.79 2.85
C ASN A 105 -2.71 1.72 1.34
N PHE A 106 -3.93 1.36 0.92
CA PHE A 106 -4.27 1.27 -0.50
C PHE A 106 -4.79 2.59 -1.08
N GLY A 107 -4.93 3.62 -0.25
CA GLY A 107 -5.35 4.95 -0.68
C GLY A 107 -6.84 5.07 -1.01
N PHE A 108 -7.68 4.17 -0.49
CA PHE A 108 -9.13 4.26 -0.64
C PHE A 108 -9.73 5.35 0.23
N GLY A 109 -10.89 5.85 -0.21
CA GLY A 109 -11.60 6.92 0.50
C GLY A 109 -10.94 8.29 0.30
N ASP A 110 -11.32 9.25 1.13
CA ASP A 110 -10.80 10.61 1.07
C ASP A 110 -9.38 10.68 1.58
N PHE A 111 -8.55 11.53 0.96
CA PHE A 111 -7.20 11.77 1.46
C PHE A 111 -7.27 12.65 2.71
N THR A 112 -6.73 12.18 3.81
CA THR A 112 -6.66 12.94 5.05
C THR A 112 -5.22 13.34 5.33
N PHE A 113 -4.93 14.64 5.18
CA PHE A 113 -3.66 15.19 5.61
C PHE A 113 -3.59 15.15 7.13
N ARG A 114 -2.49 14.61 7.64
CA ARG A 114 -2.24 14.48 9.08
C ARG A 114 -0.76 14.68 9.40
N LEU A 115 -0.49 15.05 10.62
CA LEU A 115 0.86 15.03 11.17
C LEU A 115 1.24 13.60 11.60
N GLU A 116 2.52 13.39 11.86
CA GLU A 116 3.04 12.10 12.32
C GLU A 116 2.41 11.64 13.64
N ASN A 117 2.01 12.58 14.50
CA ASN A 117 1.28 12.32 15.76
C ASN A 117 -0.19 11.92 15.55
N GLY A 118 -0.65 11.81 14.29
CA GLY A 118 -2.02 11.43 13.93
C GLY A 118 -3.03 12.58 13.87
N GLN A 119 -2.64 13.82 14.21
CA GLN A 119 -3.53 14.99 14.14
C GLN A 119 -3.96 15.24 12.69
N LYS A 120 -5.26 15.19 12.43
CA LYS A 120 -5.85 15.49 11.11
C LYS A 120 -5.93 16.99 10.91
N ILE A 121 -5.48 17.47 9.73
CA ILE A 121 -5.36 18.89 9.41
C ILE A 121 -6.32 19.30 8.29
N TYR A 122 -6.38 18.49 7.23
CA TYR A 122 -7.16 18.79 6.03
C TYR A 122 -7.65 17.51 5.39
N LYS A 123 -8.76 17.58 4.65
CA LYS A 123 -9.37 16.43 3.97
C LYS A 123 -9.62 16.76 2.51
N ALA A 124 -9.15 15.94 1.60
CA ALA A 124 -9.36 16.05 0.17
C ALA A 124 -10.18 14.86 -0.36
N THR A 125 -11.26 15.16 -1.06
CA THR A 125 -12.16 14.16 -1.66
C THR A 125 -11.84 13.89 -3.14
N ASN A 126 -11.11 14.81 -3.78
CA ASN A 126 -10.75 14.79 -5.19
C ASN A 126 -9.36 15.40 -5.41
N ILE A 127 -8.84 15.28 -6.64
CA ILE A 127 -7.48 15.73 -6.99
C ILE A 127 -7.31 17.24 -6.83
N LYS A 128 -8.34 18.05 -7.12
CA LYS A 128 -8.25 19.51 -6.96
C LYS A 128 -8.08 19.89 -5.49
N GLU A 129 -8.83 19.26 -4.62
CA GLU A 129 -8.70 19.44 -3.16
C GLU A 129 -7.37 18.89 -2.65
N LEU A 130 -6.84 17.79 -3.23
CA LEU A 130 -5.50 17.30 -2.89
C LEU A 130 -4.43 18.35 -3.20
N ILE A 131 -4.47 18.93 -4.41
CA ILE A 131 -3.53 20.00 -4.81
C ILE A 131 -3.64 21.18 -3.85
N LYS A 132 -4.87 21.66 -3.60
CA LYS A 132 -5.09 22.75 -2.63
C LYS A 132 -4.54 22.40 -1.24
N GLY A 133 -4.77 21.16 -0.77
CA GLY A 133 -4.22 20.71 0.50
C GLY A 133 -2.69 20.74 0.52
N ILE A 134 -2.02 20.30 -0.56
CA ILE A 134 -0.56 20.36 -0.68
C ILE A 134 -0.06 21.82 -0.58
N GLU A 135 -0.78 22.78 -1.17
CA GLU A 135 -0.43 24.21 -1.13
C GLU A 135 -0.62 24.84 0.25
N GLU A 136 -1.62 24.42 1.02
CA GLU A 136 -2.08 25.09 2.25
C GLU A 136 -1.61 24.42 3.56
N VAL A 137 -1.39 23.09 3.57
CA VAL A 137 -1.05 22.39 4.82
C VAL A 137 0.40 22.64 5.24
N GLN A 138 0.68 22.36 6.51
CA GLN A 138 2.03 22.39 7.06
C GLN A 138 2.95 21.41 6.34
N ILE A 139 4.20 21.80 6.14
CA ILE A 139 5.19 21.02 5.39
C ILE A 139 5.45 19.66 6.02
N GLU A 140 5.37 19.56 7.35
CA GLU A 140 5.56 18.30 8.09
C GLU A 140 4.55 17.23 7.67
N SER A 141 3.31 17.65 7.35
CA SER A 141 2.30 16.74 6.82
C SER A 141 2.67 16.24 5.41
N ILE A 142 3.19 17.12 4.56
CA ILE A 142 3.61 16.75 3.20
C ILE A 142 4.76 15.75 3.27
N LEU A 143 5.77 16.02 4.09
CA LEU A 143 6.91 15.15 4.29
C LEU A 143 6.49 13.78 4.85
N PHE A 144 5.61 13.76 5.86
CA PHE A 144 5.06 12.52 6.42
C PHE A 144 4.36 11.68 5.35
N HIS A 145 3.47 12.29 4.57
CA HIS A 145 2.73 11.57 3.53
C HIS A 145 3.61 11.18 2.34
N GLY A 146 4.59 12.01 1.99
CA GLY A 146 5.55 11.74 0.93
C GLY A 146 6.45 10.53 1.24
N ARG A 147 7.05 10.50 2.44
CA ARG A 147 7.91 9.38 2.89
C ARG A 147 7.15 8.04 2.94
N SER A 148 5.85 8.09 3.23
CA SER A 148 4.98 6.92 3.31
C SER A 148 4.31 6.55 1.98
N ASN A 149 4.61 7.26 0.88
CA ASN A 149 3.99 7.07 -0.44
C ASN A 149 2.45 7.20 -0.44
N HIS A 150 1.87 7.88 0.55
CA HIS A 150 0.42 7.99 0.67
C HIS A 150 -0.21 8.71 -0.53
N PHE A 151 0.43 9.76 -1.08
CA PHE A 151 -0.06 10.47 -2.27
C PHE A 151 -0.12 9.55 -3.49
N SER A 152 0.97 8.82 -3.77
CA SER A 152 1.03 7.91 -4.91
C SER A 152 0.03 6.76 -4.77
N ASN A 153 -0.16 6.22 -3.57
CA ASN A 153 -1.13 5.16 -3.32
C ASN A 153 -2.57 5.66 -3.53
N TRP A 154 -2.88 6.88 -3.04
CA TRP A 154 -4.20 7.48 -3.23
C TRP A 154 -4.52 7.77 -4.70
N LEU A 155 -3.54 8.21 -5.48
CA LEU A 155 -3.68 8.43 -6.92
C LEU A 155 -3.83 7.11 -7.68
N ALA A 156 -3.05 6.08 -7.32
CA ALA A 156 -3.15 4.75 -7.91
C ALA A 156 -4.53 4.13 -7.69
N ALA A 157 -5.11 4.29 -6.49
CA ALA A 157 -6.47 3.83 -6.18
C ALA A 157 -7.54 4.51 -7.04
N ARG A 158 -7.24 5.67 -7.63
CA ARG A 158 -8.09 6.42 -8.58
C ARG A 158 -7.73 6.18 -10.03
N SER A 159 -6.88 5.20 -10.30
CA SER A 159 -6.38 4.85 -11.63
C SER A 159 -5.50 5.92 -12.28
N GLU A 160 -4.98 6.86 -11.51
CA GLU A 160 -4.00 7.87 -11.95
C GLU A 160 -2.57 7.29 -11.90
N PHE A 161 -2.39 6.12 -12.55
CA PHE A 161 -1.17 5.32 -12.44
C PHE A 161 0.09 6.04 -12.93
N ASN A 162 -0.02 6.85 -13.99
CA ASN A 162 1.13 7.60 -14.52
C ASN A 162 1.62 8.63 -13.50
N LEU A 163 0.70 9.36 -12.88
CA LEU A 163 1.04 10.35 -11.86
C LEU A 163 1.55 9.66 -10.58
N ALA A 164 0.89 8.59 -10.17
CA ALA A 164 1.32 7.77 -9.02
C ALA A 164 2.75 7.23 -9.21
N SER A 165 3.07 6.71 -10.40
CA SER A 165 4.41 6.19 -10.71
C SER A 165 5.47 7.29 -10.66
N ARG A 166 5.18 8.47 -11.20
CA ARG A 166 6.09 9.61 -11.15
C ARG A 166 6.35 10.06 -9.71
N LEU A 167 5.32 10.16 -8.89
CA LEU A 167 5.48 10.52 -7.47
C LEU A 167 6.27 9.48 -6.69
N ARG A 168 6.09 8.20 -6.97
CA ARG A 168 6.87 7.12 -6.32
C ARG A 168 8.37 7.18 -6.62
N SER A 169 8.74 7.76 -7.76
CA SER A 169 10.16 7.93 -8.12
C SER A 169 10.82 9.13 -7.43
N LEU A 170 10.03 10.00 -6.80
CA LEU A 170 10.56 11.14 -6.05
C LEU A 170 10.91 10.70 -4.63
N ASP A 171 12.13 10.96 -4.22
CA ASP A 171 12.57 10.78 -2.83
C ASP A 171 12.54 12.13 -2.13
N VAL A 172 11.59 12.29 -1.23
CA VAL A 172 11.42 13.54 -0.46
C VAL A 172 12.66 13.91 0.37
N ASN A 173 13.55 12.97 0.63
CA ASN A 173 14.79 13.25 1.37
C ASN A 173 15.89 13.87 0.49
N GLN A 174 15.70 13.95 -0.83
CA GLN A 174 16.64 14.59 -1.76
C GLN A 174 16.44 16.09 -1.86
N TYR A 175 15.38 16.63 -1.29
CA TYR A 175 15.08 18.06 -1.32
C TYR A 175 15.69 18.78 -0.11
N GLU A 176 16.32 19.92 -0.36
CA GLU A 176 17.05 20.68 0.67
C GLU A 176 16.11 21.41 1.63
N SER A 177 14.95 21.82 1.14
CA SER A 177 13.94 22.50 1.95
C SER A 177 12.56 21.86 1.81
N GLY A 178 11.72 22.09 2.82
CA GLY A 178 10.33 21.65 2.77
C GLY A 178 9.52 22.34 1.67
N GLU A 179 9.88 23.54 1.24
CA GLU A 179 9.21 24.25 0.16
C GLU A 179 9.50 23.64 -1.21
N ASP A 180 10.67 23.03 -1.41
CA ASP A 180 11.03 22.36 -2.66
C ASP A 180 10.25 21.05 -2.88
N VAL A 181 9.60 20.55 -1.82
CA VAL A 181 8.79 19.30 -1.88
C VAL A 181 7.37 19.60 -2.40
N ARG A 182 6.89 20.85 -2.35
CA ARG A 182 5.59 21.28 -2.87
C ARG A 182 5.56 21.35 -4.39
#